data_20bcd29ac41655218127cb5618582642
#
_entry.id   20bcd29ac41655218127cb5618582642
#
_cell.length_a   1.000
_cell.length_b   1.000
_cell.length_c   1.000
_cell.angle_alpha   90.00
_cell.angle_beta   90.00
_cell.angle_gamma   90.00
#
_symmetry.space_group_name_H-M   'P 1'
#
loop_
_entity.id
_entity.type
_entity.pdbx_description
1 polymer ?
#
loop_
_entity_poly.entity_id
_entity_poly.type
_entity_poly.pdbx_seq_one_letter_code
_entity_poly.pdbx_strand_id
1 'polypeptide(L)'
;MADPSDRASQACLLVYDGQCRLCVTAKEGLEQMGTHADATPIRMVPYQSEEAQQALGESYRPGRPNAAFLVRPNGEIARGLDAFLALLPGLKGGRILSVLLSLPLVKPFGYLLYWFVARYRYSIFGKVPLAGASKNPDTPSRETPPK
;
A
#
# COMPACT_ATOMS: atom_id res chain seq x y z
N MET A 1 -12.01 10.05 26.13
CA MET A 1 -11.55 10.59 24.83
C MET A 1 -10.19 9.97 24.57
N ALA A 2 -10.09 9.09 23.58
CA ALA A 2 -8.81 8.54 23.17
C ALA A 2 -8.03 9.63 22.40
N ASP A 3 -6.79 9.87 22.81
CA ASP A 3 -5.89 10.82 22.16
C ASP A 3 -5.67 10.44 20.68
N PRO A 4 -5.65 11.40 19.75
CA PRO A 4 -5.35 11.12 18.34
C PRO A 4 -4.03 10.37 18.11
N SER A 5 -3.04 10.59 18.98
CA SER A 5 -1.76 9.88 18.96
C SER A 5 -1.90 8.40 19.32
N ASP A 6 -2.81 8.06 20.21
CA ASP A 6 -3.07 6.69 20.65
C ASP A 6 -3.77 5.86 19.55
N ARG A 7 -4.65 6.48 18.78
CA ARG A 7 -5.26 5.86 17.59
C ARG A 7 -4.27 5.64 16.45
N ALA A 8 -3.30 6.51 16.29
CA ALA A 8 -2.25 6.37 15.29
C ALA A 8 -1.32 5.19 15.60
N SER A 9 -1.04 4.93 16.88
CA SER A 9 -0.22 3.80 17.32
C SER A 9 -0.94 2.45 17.23
N GLN A 10 -2.27 2.46 17.22
CA GLN A 10 -3.11 1.26 17.08
C GLN A 10 -3.55 0.98 15.64
N ALA A 11 -3.16 1.81 14.69
CA ALA A 11 -3.52 1.64 13.29
C ALA A 11 -2.58 0.66 12.57
N CYS A 12 -3.14 -0.14 11.66
CA CYS A 12 -2.34 -0.85 10.67
C CYS A 12 -1.79 0.15 9.64
N LEU A 13 -0.52 0.01 9.28
CA LEU A 13 0.11 0.85 8.27
C LEU A 13 0.24 0.06 6.97
N LEU A 14 -0.54 0.42 5.95
CA LEU A 14 -0.42 -0.12 4.61
C LEU A 14 0.58 0.70 3.81
N VAL A 15 1.71 0.10 3.52
CA VAL A 15 2.77 0.70 2.70
C VAL A 15 2.59 0.29 1.25
N TYR A 16 2.31 1.25 0.39
CA TYR A 16 2.07 1.04 -1.04
C TYR A 16 3.10 1.78 -1.89
N ASP A 17 3.25 1.37 -3.15
CA ASP A 17 4.12 2.08 -4.08
C ASP A 17 3.46 3.36 -4.61
N GLY A 18 3.91 4.50 -4.12
CA GLY A 18 3.40 5.81 -4.50
C GLY A 18 3.69 6.23 -5.95
N GLN A 19 4.58 5.53 -6.64
CA GLN A 19 4.91 5.77 -8.06
C GLN A 19 4.18 4.83 -9.02
N CYS A 20 3.49 3.84 -8.51
CA CYS A 20 2.74 2.89 -9.31
C CYS A 20 1.28 3.34 -9.45
N ARG A 21 0.83 3.61 -10.67
CA ARG A 21 -0.54 4.05 -10.94
C ARG A 21 -1.59 3.07 -10.42
N LEU A 22 -1.38 1.77 -10.63
CA LEU A 22 -2.27 0.73 -10.10
C LEU A 22 -2.35 0.78 -8.57
N CYS A 23 -1.22 0.95 -7.89
CA CYS A 23 -1.18 0.98 -6.43
C CYS A 23 -1.89 2.22 -5.86
N VAL A 24 -1.74 3.37 -6.51
CA VAL A 24 -2.45 4.60 -6.14
C VAL A 24 -3.96 4.45 -6.36
N THR A 25 -4.38 3.90 -7.50
CA THR A 25 -5.80 3.62 -7.78
C THR A 25 -6.38 2.60 -6.79
N ALA A 26 -5.63 1.54 -6.46
CA ALA A 26 -6.05 0.56 -5.47
C ALA A 26 -6.19 1.18 -4.07
N LYS A 27 -5.27 2.06 -3.69
CA LYS A 27 -5.37 2.84 -2.44
C LYS A 27 -6.65 3.66 -2.39
N GLU A 28 -6.96 4.41 -3.46
CA GLU A 28 -8.18 5.21 -3.57
C GLU A 28 -9.44 4.34 -3.48
N GLY A 29 -9.43 3.18 -4.14
CA GLY A 29 -10.51 2.20 -4.05
C GLY A 29 -10.72 1.67 -2.63
N LEU A 30 -9.65 1.35 -1.91
CA LEU A 30 -9.72 0.91 -0.51
C LEU A 30 -10.27 2.01 0.42
N GLU A 31 -9.87 3.25 0.21
CA GLU A 31 -10.40 4.41 0.96
C GLU A 31 -11.91 4.58 0.73
N GLN A 32 -12.38 4.40 -0.52
CA GLN A 32 -13.80 4.50 -0.86
C GLN A 32 -14.64 3.35 -0.28
N MET A 33 -14.09 2.13 -0.22
CA MET A 33 -14.77 0.98 0.38
C MET A 33 -15.04 1.20 1.87
N GLY A 34 -14.16 1.92 2.55
CA GLY A 34 -14.23 2.15 4.00
C GLY A 34 -14.02 0.89 4.81
N THR A 35 -13.87 1.07 6.10
CA THR A 35 -13.70 -0.01 7.07
C THR A 35 -14.97 -0.20 7.90
N HIS A 36 -15.14 -1.38 8.50
CA HIS A 36 -16.14 -1.59 9.54
C HIS A 36 -15.78 -0.75 10.78
N ALA A 37 -16.80 -0.33 11.53
CA ALA A 37 -16.60 0.51 12.72
C ALA A 37 -15.69 -0.15 13.78
N ASP A 38 -15.73 -1.47 13.86
CA ASP A 38 -14.96 -2.28 14.81
C ASP A 38 -13.61 -2.74 14.25
N ALA A 39 -13.27 -2.37 13.00
CA ALA A 39 -12.02 -2.76 12.38
C ALA A 39 -10.87 -1.86 12.86
N THR A 40 -9.68 -2.46 12.93
CA THR A 40 -8.45 -1.68 13.18
C THR A 40 -8.30 -0.60 12.13
N PRO A 41 -8.06 0.66 12.51
CA PRO A 41 -7.84 1.74 11.56
C PRO A 41 -6.69 1.41 10.61
N ILE A 42 -6.82 1.79 9.34
CA ILE A 42 -5.80 1.58 8.32
C ILE A 42 -5.29 2.95 7.89
N ARG A 43 -4.00 3.17 8.04
CA ARG A 43 -3.30 4.32 7.46
C ARG A 43 -2.53 3.86 6.24
N MET A 44 -2.53 4.66 5.21
CA MET A 44 -1.84 4.34 3.96
C MET A 44 -0.71 5.34 3.74
N VAL A 45 0.50 4.82 3.57
CA VAL A 45 1.71 5.63 3.33
C VAL A 45 2.46 5.14 2.09
N PRO A 46 3.01 6.06 1.29
CA PRO A 46 3.84 5.67 0.16
C PRO A 46 5.17 5.08 0.65
N TYR A 47 5.65 4.04 -0.04
CA TYR A 47 6.92 3.38 0.27
C TYR A 47 8.10 4.35 0.28
N GLN A 48 8.03 5.39 -0.54
CA GLN A 48 9.07 6.40 -0.68
C GLN A 48 9.11 7.42 0.47
N SER A 49 8.22 7.31 1.45
CA SER A 49 8.19 8.20 2.61
C SER A 49 9.15 7.76 3.71
N GLU A 50 9.59 8.72 4.53
CA GLU A 50 10.40 8.44 5.73
C GLU A 50 9.63 7.57 6.74
N GLU A 51 8.32 7.79 6.87
CA GLU A 51 7.47 7.01 7.76
C GLU A 51 7.46 5.52 7.37
N ALA A 52 7.39 5.21 6.07
CA ALA A 52 7.48 3.85 5.58
C ALA A 52 8.86 3.23 5.85
N GLN A 53 9.91 4.00 5.67
CA GLN A 53 11.28 3.56 5.94
C GLN A 53 11.46 3.20 7.42
N GLN A 54 10.97 4.03 8.32
CA GLN A 54 11.04 3.79 9.76
C GLN A 54 10.19 2.57 10.17
N ALA A 55 8.96 2.46 9.63
CA ALA A 55 8.05 1.37 9.95
C ALA A 55 8.53 0.00 9.46
N LEU A 56 9.17 -0.05 8.29
CA LEU A 56 9.72 -1.27 7.71
C LEU A 56 11.09 -1.65 8.27
N GLY A 57 11.86 -0.67 8.79
CA GLY A 57 13.19 -0.91 9.36
C GLY A 57 14.09 -1.73 8.44
N GLU A 58 14.55 -2.89 8.90
CA GLU A 58 15.42 -3.79 8.13
C GLU A 58 14.76 -4.41 6.89
N SER A 59 13.42 -4.40 6.81
CA SER A 59 12.67 -4.87 5.65
C SER A 59 12.62 -3.84 4.51
N TYR A 60 12.99 -2.58 4.79
CA TYR A 60 13.08 -1.54 3.78
C TYR A 60 14.28 -1.76 2.85
N ARG A 61 14.06 -1.55 1.56
CA ARG A 61 15.14 -1.54 0.57
C ARG A 61 15.01 -0.28 -0.29
N PRO A 62 16.10 0.48 -0.49
CA PRO A 62 16.07 1.65 -1.38
C PRO A 62 15.61 1.27 -2.79
N GLY A 63 14.89 2.18 -3.44
CA GLY A 63 14.38 1.99 -4.78
C GLY A 63 12.91 1.62 -4.84
N ARG A 64 12.52 0.84 -5.84
CA ARG A 64 11.11 0.45 -6.03
C ARG A 64 10.76 -0.74 -5.16
N PRO A 65 9.62 -0.69 -4.46
CA PRO A 65 9.14 -1.86 -3.75
C PRO A 65 8.68 -2.92 -4.75
N ASN A 66 8.99 -4.17 -4.46
CA ASN A 66 8.52 -5.30 -5.25
C ASN A 66 7.16 -5.86 -4.76
N ALA A 67 6.67 -5.35 -3.65
CA ALA A 67 5.40 -5.74 -3.04
C ALA A 67 4.85 -4.61 -2.17
N ALA A 68 3.56 -4.69 -1.82
CA ALA A 68 2.98 -3.90 -0.74
C ALA A 68 3.33 -4.53 0.60
N PHE A 69 3.33 -3.74 1.67
CA PHE A 69 3.56 -4.20 3.03
C PHE A 69 2.45 -3.71 3.96
N LEU A 70 2.09 -4.53 4.91
CA LEU A 70 1.21 -4.17 6.01
C LEU A 70 1.97 -4.32 7.32
N VAL A 71 2.17 -3.21 8.01
CA VAL A 71 2.75 -3.20 9.36
C VAL A 71 1.62 -3.12 10.36
N ARG A 72 1.52 -4.12 11.23
CA ARG A 72 0.53 -4.18 12.29
C ARG A 72 1.02 -3.42 13.54
N PRO A 73 0.11 -3.03 14.45
CA PRO A 73 0.50 -2.36 15.69
C PRO A 73 1.46 -3.17 16.57
N ASN A 74 1.43 -4.49 16.46
CA ASN A 74 2.34 -5.40 17.17
C ASN A 74 3.73 -5.51 16.52
N GLY A 75 4.01 -4.76 15.45
CA GLY A 75 5.26 -4.80 14.71
C GLY A 75 5.35 -5.91 13.65
N GLU A 76 4.33 -6.76 13.51
CA GLU A 76 4.30 -7.81 12.49
C GLU A 76 4.16 -7.20 11.09
N ILE A 77 4.98 -7.66 10.14
CA ILE A 77 4.97 -7.20 8.76
C ILE A 77 4.48 -8.32 7.85
N ALA A 78 3.32 -8.09 7.21
CA ALA A 78 2.83 -8.93 6.12
C ALA A 78 3.25 -8.31 4.78
N ARG A 79 3.50 -9.13 3.78
CA ARG A 79 4.03 -8.71 2.48
C ARG A 79 3.21 -9.26 1.33
N GLY A 80 3.09 -8.47 0.27
CA GLY A 80 2.47 -8.89 -0.97
C GLY A 80 0.99 -9.23 -0.81
N LEU A 81 0.58 -10.38 -1.30
CA LEU A 81 -0.81 -10.82 -1.22
C LEU A 81 -1.27 -10.97 0.24
N ASP A 82 -0.40 -11.43 1.14
CA ASP A 82 -0.75 -11.61 2.55
C ASP A 82 -1.07 -10.27 3.24
N ALA A 83 -0.45 -9.17 2.81
CA ALA A 83 -0.79 -7.84 3.29
C ALA A 83 -2.26 -7.48 2.96
N PHE A 84 -2.69 -7.77 1.73
CA PHE A 84 -4.07 -7.53 1.31
C PHE A 84 -5.06 -8.51 1.97
N LEU A 85 -4.72 -9.79 2.06
CA LEU A 85 -5.54 -10.78 2.74
C LEU A 85 -5.80 -10.41 4.21
N ALA A 86 -4.80 -9.85 4.88
CA ALA A 86 -4.93 -9.40 6.25
C ALA A 86 -5.86 -8.18 6.41
N LEU A 87 -5.99 -7.35 5.37
CA LEU A 87 -6.87 -6.18 5.37
C LEU A 87 -8.33 -6.51 5.04
N LEU A 88 -8.55 -7.51 4.19
CA LEU A 88 -9.88 -7.82 3.64
C LEU A 88 -10.98 -7.98 4.71
N PRO A 89 -10.75 -8.68 5.85
CA PRO A 89 -11.79 -8.84 6.86
C PRO A 89 -12.27 -7.52 7.48
N GLY A 90 -11.40 -6.50 7.51
CA GLY A 90 -11.71 -5.17 8.03
C GLY A 90 -12.46 -4.27 7.05
N LEU A 91 -12.50 -4.62 5.77
CA LEU A 91 -13.16 -3.85 4.73
C LEU A 91 -14.62 -4.29 4.55
N LYS A 92 -15.49 -3.34 4.23
CA LYS A 92 -16.88 -3.63 3.90
C LYS A 92 -16.96 -4.54 2.67
N GLY A 93 -17.55 -5.73 2.82
CA GLY A 93 -17.60 -6.75 1.77
C GLY A 93 -16.33 -7.60 1.62
N GLY A 94 -15.23 -7.25 2.28
CA GLY A 94 -13.96 -7.96 2.18
C GLY A 94 -13.96 -9.35 2.82
N ARG A 95 -14.89 -9.63 3.77
CA ARG A 95 -14.96 -10.91 4.45
C ARG A 95 -15.26 -12.08 3.50
N ILE A 96 -16.19 -11.90 2.56
CA ILE A 96 -16.53 -12.92 1.55
C ILE A 96 -15.32 -13.18 0.65
N LEU A 97 -14.66 -12.11 0.19
CA LEU A 97 -13.47 -12.20 -0.64
C LEU A 97 -12.29 -12.84 0.11
N SER A 98 -12.13 -12.55 1.39
CA SER A 98 -11.11 -13.16 2.24
C SER A 98 -11.31 -14.67 2.35
N VAL A 99 -12.53 -15.14 2.60
CA VAL A 99 -12.87 -16.56 2.66
C VAL A 99 -12.60 -17.24 1.32
N LEU A 100 -13.04 -16.63 0.21
CA LEU A 100 -12.82 -17.16 -1.13
C LEU A 100 -11.33 -17.32 -1.47
N LEU A 101 -10.52 -16.29 -1.18
CA LEU A 101 -9.08 -16.31 -1.43
C LEU A 101 -8.31 -17.21 -0.45
N SER A 102 -8.91 -17.56 0.69
CA SER A 102 -8.31 -18.50 1.64
C SER A 102 -8.50 -19.97 1.26
N LEU A 103 -9.34 -20.26 0.26
CA LEU A 103 -9.52 -21.63 -0.23
C LEU A 103 -8.21 -22.18 -0.82
N PRO A 104 -7.88 -23.45 -0.52
CA PRO A 104 -6.59 -24.03 -0.90
C PRO A 104 -6.35 -24.10 -2.41
N LEU A 105 -7.43 -24.16 -3.21
CA LEU A 105 -7.34 -24.15 -4.68
C LEU A 105 -7.19 -22.73 -5.26
N VAL A 106 -7.76 -21.72 -4.60
CA VAL A 106 -7.73 -20.33 -5.07
C VAL A 106 -6.47 -19.60 -4.63
N LYS A 107 -5.95 -19.95 -3.45
CA LYS A 107 -4.77 -19.30 -2.87
C LYS A 107 -3.54 -19.31 -3.79
N PRO A 108 -3.09 -20.45 -4.35
CA PRO A 108 -1.93 -20.47 -5.26
C PRO A 108 -2.17 -19.67 -6.54
N PHE A 109 -3.40 -19.65 -7.04
CA PHE A 109 -3.75 -18.83 -8.19
C PHE A 109 -3.71 -17.34 -7.86
N GLY A 110 -4.16 -16.95 -6.67
CA GLY A 110 -4.05 -15.59 -6.16
C GLY A 110 -2.59 -15.11 -6.06
N TYR A 111 -1.69 -15.94 -5.57
CA TYR A 111 -0.26 -15.63 -5.54
C TYR A 111 0.36 -15.49 -6.93
N LEU A 112 -0.01 -16.37 -7.86
CA LEU A 112 0.46 -16.29 -9.25
C LEU A 112 -0.03 -15.00 -9.93
N LEU A 113 -1.31 -14.67 -9.77
CA LEU A 113 -1.91 -13.45 -10.30
C LEU A 113 -1.26 -12.20 -9.68
N TYR A 114 -1.07 -12.20 -8.36
CA TYR A 114 -0.39 -11.11 -7.67
C TYR A 114 1.05 -10.93 -8.18
N TRP A 115 1.80 -12.02 -8.31
CA TRP A 115 3.16 -11.99 -8.85
C TRP A 115 3.20 -11.41 -10.26
N PHE A 116 2.29 -11.85 -11.12
CA PHE A 116 2.17 -11.37 -12.50
C PHE A 116 1.88 -9.85 -12.52
N VAL A 117 0.88 -9.40 -11.76
CA VAL A 117 0.54 -7.98 -11.66
C VAL A 117 1.70 -7.17 -11.08
N ALA A 118 2.31 -7.64 -10.00
CA ALA A 118 3.45 -6.95 -9.37
C ALA A 118 4.66 -6.84 -10.32
N ARG A 119 4.87 -7.84 -11.18
CA ARG A 119 5.96 -7.88 -12.15
C ARG A 119 5.74 -6.92 -13.33
N TYR A 120 4.49 -6.83 -13.82
CA TYR A 120 4.16 -6.09 -15.03
C TYR A 120 3.43 -4.76 -14.79
N ARG A 121 3.14 -4.42 -13.53
CA ARG A 121 2.31 -3.24 -13.16
C ARG A 121 2.79 -1.92 -13.77
N TYR A 122 4.11 -1.71 -13.87
CA TYR A 122 4.66 -0.50 -14.48
C TYR A 122 4.55 -0.48 -16.00
N SER A 123 4.60 -1.64 -16.64
CA SER A 123 4.45 -1.75 -18.10
C SER A 123 3.01 -1.59 -18.53
N ILE A 124 2.06 -2.08 -17.72
CA ILE A 124 0.63 -2.08 -18.06
C ILE A 124 -0.04 -0.77 -17.61
N PHE A 125 0.23 -0.32 -16.40
CA PHE A 125 -0.47 0.80 -15.77
C PHE A 125 0.32 2.11 -15.77
N GLY A 126 1.64 2.06 -16.01
CA GLY A 126 2.51 3.22 -16.02
C GLY A 126 2.88 3.75 -14.63
N LYS A 127 3.51 4.91 -14.61
CA LYS A 127 3.99 5.59 -13.41
C LYS A 127 3.21 6.89 -13.20
N VAL A 128 3.10 7.30 -11.94
CA VAL A 128 2.58 8.61 -11.54
C VAL A 128 3.63 9.35 -10.72
N PRO A 129 3.65 10.70 -10.72
CA PRO A 129 4.46 11.45 -9.78
C PRO A 129 3.96 11.19 -8.36
N LEU A 130 4.87 11.23 -7.38
CA LEU A 130 4.51 11.07 -5.97
C LEU A 130 3.48 12.13 -5.56
N ALA A 131 2.32 11.68 -5.10
CA ALA A 131 1.34 12.55 -4.50
C ALA A 131 1.89 13.01 -3.13
N GLY A 132 2.30 14.29 -3.06
CA GLY A 132 2.88 14.87 -1.83
C GLY A 132 4.34 15.32 -1.97
N ALA A 133 4.99 15.14 -3.13
CA ALA A 133 6.12 15.98 -3.47
C ALA A 133 5.60 17.42 -3.51
N SER A 134 5.81 18.14 -2.41
CA SER A 134 5.50 19.55 -2.28
C SER A 134 5.92 20.22 -3.58
N LYS A 135 4.99 20.89 -4.25
CA LYS A 135 5.33 21.91 -5.23
C LYS A 135 6.15 22.95 -4.47
N ASN A 136 7.44 22.75 -4.47
CA ASN A 136 8.35 23.83 -4.15
C ASN A 136 8.31 24.78 -5.37
N PRO A 137 7.72 25.98 -5.27
CA PRO A 137 7.55 26.85 -6.42
C PRO A 137 8.88 27.39 -6.96
N ASP A 138 9.99 27.09 -6.31
CA ASP A 138 11.31 27.65 -6.59
C ASP A 138 12.29 26.68 -7.29
N THR A 139 11.81 25.59 -7.89
CA THR A 139 12.70 24.80 -8.75
C THR A 139 12.59 25.30 -10.18
N PRO A 140 13.57 26.06 -10.69
CA PRO A 140 13.55 26.47 -12.09
C PRO A 140 13.63 25.21 -12.97
N SER A 141 12.66 25.10 -13.87
CA SER A 141 12.63 24.13 -14.94
C SER A 141 13.97 24.22 -15.70
N ARG A 142 14.82 23.23 -15.51
CA ARG A 142 15.93 23.05 -16.47
C ARG A 142 15.30 22.56 -17.77
N GLU A 143 14.98 23.51 -18.61
CA GLU A 143 14.77 23.27 -20.01
C GLU A 143 16.06 22.67 -20.60
N THR A 144 15.98 21.44 -21.01
CA THR A 144 16.98 20.82 -21.87
C THR A 144 16.87 21.48 -23.24
N PRO A 145 17.92 22.08 -23.80
CA PRO A 145 17.84 22.63 -25.14
C PRO A 145 17.66 21.52 -26.17
N PRO A 146 16.87 21.75 -27.22
CA PRO A 146 16.71 20.80 -28.31
C PRO A 146 18.02 20.68 -29.09
N LYS A 147 18.41 19.45 -29.38
CA LYS A 147 19.41 19.15 -30.44
C LYS A 147 18.73 19.10 -31.77
#